data_6e65922c2d91b91d27dc8cd11264e2d8
#
_entry.id   6e65922c2d91b91d27dc8cd11264e2d8
#
_cell.length_a   1.000
_cell.length_b   1.000
_cell.length_c   1.000
_cell.angle_alpha   90.00
_cell.angle_beta   90.00
_cell.angle_gamma   90.00
#
_symmetry.space_group_name_H-M   'P 1'
#
loop_
_entity.id
_entity.type
_entity.pdbx_description
1 polymer ?
#
loop_
_entity_poly.entity_id
_entity_poly.type
_entity_poly.pdbx_seq_one_letter_code
_entity_poly.pdbx_strand_id
1 'polypeptide(L)'
;MKLGEFDIQPVTDGRFRLDGGAMFGVVPKVMWERCCQPDDQNRIQLGLNCLLIRIGRKNILLDTGLGDKEDAKFQQMFAIERMPTLRDSLKMEGLQPDDIHMVINTHLHFDHAGGNTVREDGAVVSTFPKAKYIVQRGEYEDAARANERTRASYRRENFTPIAHVDQWEFVDGETEVLPGVTVMVTEGHTRCHQSIKIESEGQVAFYLGDLIPTVSHLPLPYIMGYDLYPLQTLETKRWVLDRALNENWLLVFEHDPRVLMGRVRKDVEGKFYLEEVKP
;
A
#
# COMPACT_ATOMS: atom_id res chain seq x y z
N MET A 1 -1.07 6.71 16.57
CA MET A 1 -1.94 6.13 17.63
C MET A 1 -1.30 4.89 18.24
N LYS A 2 -1.69 4.52 19.45
CA LYS A 2 -1.21 3.27 20.09
C LYS A 2 -2.05 2.05 19.69
N LEU A 3 -1.35 0.93 19.47
CA LEU A 3 -1.91 -0.40 19.28
C LEU A 3 -1.09 -1.37 20.16
N GLY A 4 -1.51 -1.52 21.41
CA GLY A 4 -0.68 -2.22 22.42
C GLY A 4 0.71 -1.59 22.55
N GLU A 5 1.76 -2.38 22.34
CA GLU A 5 3.15 -1.91 22.40
C GLU A 5 3.60 -1.10 21.15
N PHE A 6 2.84 -1.19 20.05
CA PHE A 6 3.16 -0.46 18.82
C PHE A 6 2.64 0.98 18.86
N ASP A 7 3.41 1.88 18.25
CA ASP A 7 2.92 3.18 17.84
C ASP A 7 2.80 3.17 16.31
N ILE A 8 1.58 3.28 15.81
CA ILE A 8 1.30 3.30 14.38
C ILE A 8 0.91 4.70 13.93
N GLN A 9 1.57 5.21 12.89
CA GLN A 9 1.39 6.57 12.39
C GLN A 9 1.29 6.56 10.87
N PRO A 10 0.16 6.99 10.28
CA PRO A 10 0.11 7.25 8.85
C PRO A 10 1.11 8.34 8.46
N VAL A 11 1.86 8.07 7.41
CA VAL A 11 2.74 9.03 6.72
C VAL A 11 2.40 8.99 5.24
N THR A 12 2.64 10.05 4.50
CA THR A 12 2.18 10.12 3.10
C THR A 12 3.31 10.55 2.17
N ASP A 13 3.27 10.07 0.93
CA ASP A 13 4.07 10.55 -0.20
C ASP A 13 3.25 11.44 -1.15
N GLY A 14 2.17 12.05 -0.63
CA GLY A 14 1.30 12.92 -1.40
C GLY A 14 0.08 12.22 -1.98
N ARG A 15 -0.30 12.63 -3.17
CA ARG A 15 -1.49 12.15 -3.88
C ARG A 15 -1.22 12.02 -5.37
N PHE A 16 -2.02 11.19 -6.02
CA PHE A 16 -1.99 11.04 -7.47
C PHE A 16 -3.38 10.69 -7.99
N ARG A 17 -3.52 10.49 -9.30
CA ARG A 17 -4.80 10.14 -9.92
C ARG A 17 -4.63 8.98 -10.88
N LEU A 18 -5.59 8.06 -10.85
CA LEU A 18 -5.74 6.97 -11.82
C LEU A 18 -7.09 7.04 -12.50
N ASP A 19 -7.21 6.43 -13.69
CA ASP A 19 -8.48 6.31 -14.41
C ASP A 19 -9.54 5.61 -13.54
N GLY A 20 -10.68 6.24 -13.35
CA GLY A 20 -11.75 5.72 -12.51
C GLY A 20 -12.37 4.43 -13.05
N GLY A 21 -12.42 4.27 -14.37
CA GLY A 21 -12.89 3.02 -14.97
C GLY A 21 -11.93 1.86 -14.66
N ALA A 22 -10.62 2.10 -14.73
CA ALA A 22 -9.62 1.10 -14.36
C ALA A 22 -9.65 0.79 -12.86
N MET A 23 -9.85 1.81 -12.00
CA MET A 23 -9.94 1.61 -10.55
C MET A 23 -11.18 0.81 -10.13
N PHE A 24 -12.29 0.93 -10.85
CA PHE A 24 -13.54 0.23 -10.51
C PHE A 24 -13.86 -0.97 -11.42
N GLY A 25 -13.01 -1.27 -12.40
CA GLY A 25 -13.11 -2.44 -13.26
C GLY A 25 -14.46 -2.56 -13.97
N VAL A 26 -15.20 -3.60 -13.67
CA VAL A 26 -16.50 -3.88 -14.31
C VAL A 26 -17.67 -3.08 -13.72
N VAL A 27 -17.45 -2.32 -12.65
CA VAL A 27 -18.51 -1.50 -12.02
C VAL A 27 -18.84 -0.31 -12.95
N PRO A 28 -20.11 -0.11 -13.35
CA PRO A 28 -20.47 1.00 -14.23
C PRO A 28 -20.18 2.37 -13.62
N LYS A 29 -19.73 3.33 -14.45
CA LYS A 29 -19.40 4.70 -14.01
C LYS A 29 -20.52 5.35 -13.21
N VAL A 30 -21.77 5.24 -13.66
CA VAL A 30 -22.96 5.80 -12.98
C VAL A 30 -23.15 5.29 -11.54
N MET A 31 -22.46 4.21 -11.17
CA MET A 31 -22.45 3.68 -9.81
C MET A 31 -21.25 4.22 -9.01
N TRP A 32 -20.02 4.09 -9.53
CA TRP A 32 -18.84 4.46 -8.77
C TRP A 32 -18.59 5.97 -8.70
N GLU A 33 -19.06 6.77 -9.66
CA GLU A 33 -18.92 8.23 -9.60
C GLU A 33 -19.68 8.87 -8.41
N ARG A 34 -20.60 8.14 -7.79
CA ARG A 34 -21.32 8.58 -6.59
C ARG A 34 -20.43 8.61 -5.35
N CYS A 35 -19.40 7.80 -5.32
CA CYS A 35 -18.44 7.74 -4.20
C CYS A 35 -17.08 8.39 -4.52
N CYS A 36 -16.69 8.44 -5.80
CA CYS A 36 -15.42 9.02 -6.24
C CYS A 36 -15.65 9.94 -7.44
N GLN A 37 -15.59 11.26 -7.22
CA GLN A 37 -15.76 12.25 -8.29
C GLN A 37 -14.54 12.26 -9.22
N PRO A 38 -14.68 11.94 -10.51
CA PRO A 38 -13.58 11.99 -11.46
C PRO A 38 -13.33 13.43 -11.93
N ASP A 39 -12.10 13.68 -12.40
CA ASP A 39 -11.78 14.89 -13.17
C ASP A 39 -12.21 14.75 -14.65
N ASP A 40 -11.90 15.81 -15.45
CA ASP A 40 -12.27 15.86 -16.88
C ASP A 40 -11.58 14.76 -17.73
N GLN A 41 -10.55 14.12 -17.19
CA GLN A 41 -9.85 12.98 -17.80
C GLN A 41 -10.31 11.64 -17.24
N ASN A 42 -11.43 11.60 -16.54
CA ASN A 42 -11.98 10.40 -15.87
C ASN A 42 -11.09 9.84 -14.76
N ARG A 43 -10.14 10.63 -14.21
CA ARG A 43 -9.24 10.19 -13.14
C ARG A 43 -9.82 10.51 -11.77
N ILE A 44 -9.74 9.56 -10.84
CA ILE A 44 -10.08 9.76 -9.43
C ILE A 44 -8.83 10.03 -8.60
N GLN A 45 -8.98 10.79 -7.52
CA GLN A 45 -7.88 11.09 -6.61
C GLN A 45 -7.63 9.91 -5.66
N LEU A 46 -6.36 9.59 -5.47
CA LEU A 46 -5.84 8.54 -4.59
C LEU A 46 -4.79 9.12 -3.63
N GLY A 47 -4.74 8.59 -2.41
CA GLY A 47 -3.66 8.85 -1.47
C GLY A 47 -2.44 7.96 -1.77
N LEU A 48 -1.30 8.35 -1.24
CA LEU A 48 -0.08 7.52 -1.12
C LEU A 48 0.23 7.39 0.38
N ASN A 49 -0.64 6.65 1.09
CA ASN A 49 -0.65 6.57 2.55
C ASN A 49 0.19 5.38 3.01
N CYS A 50 1.44 5.63 3.31
CA CYS A 50 2.30 4.64 3.96
C CYS A 50 2.00 4.56 5.46
N LEU A 51 2.48 3.52 6.14
CA LEU A 51 2.32 3.39 7.57
C LEU A 51 3.68 3.26 8.26
N LEU A 52 3.97 4.18 9.16
CA LEU A 52 5.12 4.10 10.05
C LEU A 52 4.72 3.35 11.33
N ILE A 53 5.48 2.33 11.69
CA ILE A 53 5.32 1.54 12.90
C ILE A 53 6.57 1.71 13.76
N ARG A 54 6.37 2.06 15.03
CA ARG A 54 7.45 2.14 16.02
C ARG A 54 7.25 1.09 17.10
N ILE A 55 8.31 0.33 17.39
CA ILE A 55 8.36 -0.60 18.51
C ILE A 55 9.76 -0.58 19.13
N GLY A 56 9.85 -0.25 20.41
CA GLY A 56 11.12 -0.07 21.10
C GLY A 56 11.97 1.00 20.39
N ARG A 57 13.10 0.58 19.79
CA ARG A 57 13.99 1.46 19.03
C ARG A 57 13.89 1.26 17.51
N LYS A 58 12.96 0.44 17.06
CA LYS A 58 12.80 0.13 15.63
C LYS A 58 11.73 0.98 14.99
N ASN A 59 12.04 1.53 13.83
CA ASN A 59 11.10 2.18 12.92
C ASN A 59 10.94 1.31 11.69
N ILE A 60 9.71 0.94 11.38
CA ILE A 60 9.32 0.08 10.27
C ILE A 60 8.40 0.89 9.38
N LEU A 61 8.61 0.85 8.08
CA LEU A 61 7.79 1.56 7.11
C LEU A 61 7.08 0.54 6.22
N LEU A 62 5.77 0.67 6.09
CA LEU A 62 4.96 -0.13 5.17
C LEU A 62 4.71 0.69 3.91
N ASP A 63 5.17 0.18 2.79
CA ASP A 63 5.28 0.81 1.48
C ASP A 63 6.00 2.17 1.51
N THR A 64 6.31 2.71 0.35
CA THR A 64 7.15 3.90 0.23
C THR A 64 6.60 4.95 -0.75
N GLY A 65 5.38 4.73 -1.24
CA GLY A 65 4.74 5.63 -2.18
C GLY A 65 5.42 5.62 -3.55
N LEU A 66 5.25 6.71 -4.28
CA LEU A 66 5.66 6.88 -5.65
C LEU A 66 7.12 7.35 -5.80
N GLY A 67 7.65 8.02 -4.77
CA GLY A 67 9.00 8.60 -4.83
C GLY A 67 9.09 9.82 -5.75
N ASP A 68 10.30 10.19 -6.17
CA ASP A 68 10.59 11.45 -6.87
C ASP A 68 11.29 11.30 -8.23
N LYS A 69 11.40 10.07 -8.75
CA LYS A 69 12.18 9.77 -9.96
C LYS A 69 11.43 9.99 -11.28
N GLU A 70 10.14 10.25 -11.21
CA GLU A 70 9.25 10.32 -12.35
C GLU A 70 9.45 11.57 -13.21
N ASP A 71 9.43 11.42 -14.53
CA ASP A 71 9.53 12.54 -15.46
C ASP A 71 8.26 13.42 -15.48
N ALA A 72 8.38 14.62 -16.07
CA ALA A 72 7.28 15.59 -16.12
C ALA A 72 6.04 15.04 -16.85
N LYS A 73 6.21 14.20 -17.87
CA LYS A 73 5.10 13.60 -18.62
C LYS A 73 4.31 12.63 -17.74
N PHE A 74 5.01 11.80 -16.98
CA PHE A 74 4.39 10.88 -16.04
C PHE A 74 3.68 11.65 -14.90
N GLN A 75 4.32 12.67 -14.34
CA GLN A 75 3.72 13.53 -13.31
C GLN A 75 2.42 14.18 -13.80
N GLN A 76 2.39 14.68 -15.03
CA GLN A 76 1.19 15.24 -15.63
C GLN A 76 0.11 14.18 -15.89
N MET A 77 0.48 13.00 -16.39
CA MET A 77 -0.44 11.91 -16.69
C MET A 77 -1.20 11.47 -15.44
N PHE A 78 -0.50 11.33 -14.34
CA PHE A 78 -1.07 10.88 -13.07
C PHE A 78 -1.42 12.03 -12.10
N ALA A 79 -1.32 13.30 -12.57
CA ALA A 79 -1.60 14.50 -11.78
C ALA A 79 -1.03 14.40 -10.35
N ILE A 80 0.27 14.13 -10.26
CA ILE A 80 0.95 13.86 -8.98
C ILE A 80 1.06 15.14 -8.16
N GLU A 81 0.60 15.09 -6.91
CA GLU A 81 0.67 16.15 -5.91
C GLU A 81 1.62 15.70 -4.78
N ARG A 82 2.85 16.21 -4.76
CA ARG A 82 3.93 15.80 -3.84
C ARG A 82 4.10 16.72 -2.63
N MET A 83 3.03 17.05 -1.96
CA MET A 83 3.10 17.89 -0.77
C MET A 83 2.20 17.35 0.34
N PRO A 84 2.77 16.78 1.42
CA PRO A 84 4.20 16.50 1.65
C PRO A 84 4.70 15.28 0.87
N THR A 85 6.03 15.17 0.67
CA THR A 85 6.69 13.93 0.25
C THR A 85 6.79 12.96 1.43
N LEU A 86 7.11 11.69 1.17
CA LEU A 86 7.38 10.71 2.22
C LEU A 86 8.52 11.16 3.15
N ARG A 87 9.60 11.73 2.58
CA ARG A 87 10.73 12.27 3.38
C ARG A 87 10.30 13.43 4.27
N ASP A 88 9.42 14.32 3.77
CA ASP A 88 8.88 15.41 4.58
C ASP A 88 8.01 14.88 5.71
N SER A 89 7.17 13.87 5.41
CA SER A 89 6.32 13.21 6.40
C SER A 89 7.14 12.53 7.49
N LEU A 90 8.21 11.81 7.13
CA LEU A 90 9.12 11.20 8.09
C LEU A 90 9.85 12.26 8.93
N LYS A 91 10.26 13.38 8.31
CA LYS A 91 10.90 14.50 9.02
C LYS A 91 9.96 15.16 10.03
N MET A 92 8.66 15.29 9.70
CA MET A 92 7.65 15.77 10.67
C MET A 92 7.52 14.84 11.86
N GLU A 93 7.76 13.54 11.66
CA GLU A 93 7.81 12.53 12.72
C GLU A 93 9.17 12.43 13.45
N GLY A 94 10.10 13.36 13.14
CA GLY A 94 11.44 13.44 13.75
C GLY A 94 12.43 12.40 13.23
N LEU A 95 12.16 11.80 12.06
CA LEU A 95 12.97 10.73 11.47
C LEU A 95 13.69 11.21 10.20
N GLN A 96 14.89 10.65 9.99
CA GLN A 96 15.64 10.72 8.74
C GLN A 96 15.61 9.35 8.06
N PRO A 97 15.95 9.23 6.78
CA PRO A 97 16.02 7.94 6.10
C PRO A 97 16.88 6.89 6.82
N ASP A 98 17.97 7.31 7.45
CA ASP A 98 18.87 6.46 8.24
C ASP A 98 18.25 5.87 9.51
N ASP A 99 17.10 6.40 9.95
CA ASP A 99 16.40 5.94 11.15
C ASP A 99 15.40 4.83 10.85
N ILE A 100 15.17 4.51 9.56
CA ILE A 100 14.32 3.40 9.16
C ILE A 100 15.14 2.11 9.18
N HIS A 101 14.61 1.10 9.90
CA HIS A 101 15.29 -0.17 10.11
C HIS A 101 14.76 -1.28 9.19
N MET A 102 13.50 -1.14 8.76
CA MET A 102 12.83 -2.10 7.91
C MET A 102 11.82 -1.39 7.02
N VAL A 103 11.77 -1.78 5.75
CA VAL A 103 10.70 -1.44 4.82
C VAL A 103 9.98 -2.73 4.44
N ILE A 104 8.67 -2.77 4.51
CA ILE A 104 7.87 -3.91 4.08
C ILE A 104 7.01 -3.45 2.92
N ASN A 105 7.30 -3.95 1.71
CA ASN A 105 6.45 -3.65 0.55
C ASN A 105 5.31 -4.66 0.45
N THR A 106 4.10 -4.16 0.24
CA THR A 106 2.94 -5.02 -0.07
C THR A 106 3.14 -5.73 -1.39
N HIS A 107 3.65 -5.00 -2.37
CA HIS A 107 4.06 -5.46 -3.69
C HIS A 107 4.98 -4.40 -4.34
N LEU A 108 5.43 -4.62 -5.58
CA LEU A 108 6.48 -3.79 -6.19
C LEU A 108 5.97 -2.87 -7.31
N HIS A 109 4.68 -2.52 -7.36
CA HIS A 109 4.19 -1.50 -8.27
C HIS A 109 4.80 -0.13 -7.93
N PHE A 110 4.81 0.76 -8.92
CA PHE A 110 5.53 2.03 -8.87
C PHE A 110 5.07 2.97 -7.75
N ASP A 111 3.82 2.89 -7.36
CA ASP A 111 3.17 3.72 -6.33
C ASP A 111 3.28 3.15 -4.91
N HIS A 112 3.83 1.96 -4.76
CA HIS A 112 4.13 1.30 -3.47
C HIS A 112 5.63 1.20 -3.20
N ALA A 113 6.43 0.96 -4.24
CA ALA A 113 7.87 0.77 -4.14
C ALA A 113 8.69 1.93 -4.73
N GLY A 114 8.04 2.99 -5.22
CA GLY A 114 8.72 4.10 -5.86
C GLY A 114 9.71 4.80 -4.95
N GLY A 115 9.36 5.02 -3.70
CA GLY A 115 10.23 5.63 -2.71
C GLY A 115 11.27 4.70 -2.09
N ASN A 116 11.34 3.41 -2.47
CA ASN A 116 12.43 2.51 -2.05
C ASN A 116 13.79 3.05 -2.46
N THR A 117 13.83 3.78 -3.56
CA THR A 117 15.06 4.33 -4.14
C THR A 117 14.90 5.81 -4.47
N VAL A 118 15.98 6.51 -4.48
CA VAL A 118 16.08 7.94 -4.77
C VAL A 118 17.21 8.20 -5.76
N ARG A 119 17.14 9.31 -6.50
CA ARG A 119 18.22 9.76 -7.36
C ARG A 119 19.15 10.70 -6.61
N GLU A 120 20.41 10.27 -6.41
CA GLU A 120 21.47 11.06 -5.77
C GLU A 120 22.70 11.06 -6.69
N ASP A 121 23.27 12.23 -6.94
CA ASP A 121 24.46 12.43 -7.78
C ASP A 121 24.40 11.71 -9.15
N GLY A 122 23.20 11.64 -9.74
CA GLY A 122 22.96 10.99 -11.02
C GLY A 122 22.79 9.46 -10.96
N ALA A 123 23.02 8.84 -9.82
CA ALA A 123 22.77 7.42 -9.58
C ALA A 123 21.40 7.19 -8.90
N VAL A 124 20.83 6.00 -9.08
CA VAL A 124 19.65 5.57 -8.30
C VAL A 124 20.14 4.65 -7.20
N VAL A 125 19.89 5.07 -5.95
CA VAL A 125 20.37 4.39 -4.74
C VAL A 125 19.23 4.09 -3.78
N SER A 126 19.47 3.24 -2.77
CA SER A 126 18.51 2.96 -1.70
C SER A 126 18.17 4.23 -0.91
N THR A 127 16.90 4.54 -0.73
CA THR A 127 16.45 5.67 0.10
C THR A 127 16.73 5.44 1.59
N PHE A 128 16.66 4.20 2.04
CA PHE A 128 16.79 3.82 3.45
C PHE A 128 18.02 2.91 3.61
N PRO A 129 19.23 3.49 3.71
CA PRO A 129 20.48 2.73 3.56
C PRO A 129 20.74 1.73 4.69
N LYS A 130 20.07 1.88 5.85
CA LYS A 130 20.19 0.96 6.99
C LYS A 130 19.04 -0.04 7.08
N ALA A 131 18.03 0.10 6.23
CA ALA A 131 16.86 -0.77 6.27
C ALA A 131 17.11 -2.13 5.60
N LYS A 132 16.46 -3.19 6.12
CA LYS A 132 16.14 -4.37 5.34
C LYS A 132 14.80 -4.16 4.65
N TYR A 133 14.69 -4.62 3.41
CA TYR A 133 13.47 -4.54 2.61
C TYR A 133 12.85 -5.92 2.49
N ILE A 134 11.60 -6.03 2.94
CA ILE A 134 10.86 -7.29 2.98
C ILE A 134 9.85 -7.32 1.83
N VAL A 135 9.86 -8.39 1.05
CA VAL A 135 8.88 -8.66 0.00
C VAL A 135 8.75 -10.15 -0.23
N GLN A 136 7.60 -10.61 -0.73
CA GLN A 136 7.48 -12.00 -1.19
C GLN A 136 8.45 -12.28 -2.33
N ARG A 137 9.19 -13.39 -2.26
CA ARG A 137 10.14 -13.82 -3.32
C ARG A 137 9.47 -13.86 -4.70
N GLY A 138 8.27 -14.43 -4.78
CA GLY A 138 7.51 -14.52 -6.02
C GLY A 138 7.12 -13.16 -6.59
N GLU A 139 6.86 -12.15 -5.75
CA GLU A 139 6.58 -10.78 -6.20
C GLU A 139 7.82 -10.15 -6.87
N TYR A 140 8.99 -10.30 -6.24
CA TYR A 140 10.25 -9.83 -6.83
C TYR A 140 10.56 -10.52 -8.15
N GLU A 141 10.33 -11.84 -8.26
CA GLU A 141 10.54 -12.60 -9.48
C GLU A 141 9.61 -12.14 -10.61
N ASP A 142 8.33 -11.91 -10.31
CA ASP A 142 7.34 -11.40 -11.26
C ASP A 142 7.69 -9.98 -11.72
N ALA A 143 8.08 -9.09 -10.80
CA ALA A 143 8.55 -7.74 -11.10
C ALA A 143 9.79 -7.75 -12.01
N ALA A 144 10.76 -8.62 -11.73
CA ALA A 144 11.98 -8.76 -12.53
C ALA A 144 11.73 -9.31 -13.94
N ARG A 145 10.63 -10.06 -14.14
CA ARG A 145 10.23 -10.71 -15.40
C ARG A 145 8.90 -10.18 -15.94
N ALA A 146 8.58 -8.91 -15.64
CA ALA A 146 7.31 -8.29 -16.04
C ALA A 146 7.04 -8.45 -17.54
N ASN A 147 5.81 -8.83 -17.89
CA ASN A 147 5.34 -9.03 -19.26
C ASN A 147 4.61 -7.79 -19.80
N GLU A 148 4.01 -7.88 -20.98
CA GLU A 148 3.31 -6.77 -21.64
C GLU A 148 2.16 -6.21 -20.83
N ARG A 149 1.51 -7.02 -19.99
CA ARG A 149 0.40 -6.61 -19.11
C ARG A 149 0.91 -5.86 -17.88
N THR A 150 2.04 -6.27 -17.31
CA THR A 150 2.49 -5.82 -15.98
C THR A 150 3.65 -4.83 -16.03
N ARG A 151 4.41 -4.75 -17.13
CA ARG A 151 5.63 -3.92 -17.25
C ARG A 151 5.42 -2.43 -17.00
N ALA A 152 4.18 -1.92 -17.17
CA ALA A 152 3.88 -0.52 -16.92
C ALA A 152 3.83 -0.20 -15.40
N SER A 153 3.51 -1.18 -14.58
CA SER A 153 3.43 -1.05 -13.13
C SER A 153 4.76 -1.31 -12.43
N TYR A 154 5.62 -2.17 -12.99
CA TYR A 154 6.91 -2.52 -12.38
C TYR A 154 8.06 -1.69 -13.00
N ARG A 155 8.71 -0.87 -12.17
CA ARG A 155 9.87 -0.08 -12.58
C ARG A 155 11.14 -0.61 -11.94
N ARG A 156 12.06 -1.13 -12.76
CA ARG A 156 13.30 -1.77 -12.27
C ARG A 156 14.13 -0.86 -11.37
N GLU A 157 14.13 0.43 -11.62
CA GLU A 157 14.86 1.41 -10.81
C GLU A 157 14.36 1.47 -9.36
N ASN A 158 13.15 1.00 -9.06
CA ASN A 158 12.58 1.01 -7.71
C ASN A 158 13.04 -0.16 -6.84
N PHE A 159 13.55 -1.26 -7.43
CA PHE A 159 13.90 -2.45 -6.66
C PHE A 159 15.26 -3.05 -7.00
N THR A 160 15.81 -2.82 -8.21
CA THR A 160 17.12 -3.37 -8.59
C THR A 160 18.28 -2.80 -7.74
N PRO A 161 18.35 -1.48 -7.43
CA PRO A 161 19.41 -0.94 -6.60
C PRO A 161 19.46 -1.55 -5.20
N ILE A 162 18.31 -1.91 -4.63
CA ILE A 162 18.21 -2.59 -3.33
C ILE A 162 18.90 -3.96 -3.35
N ALA A 163 18.75 -4.69 -4.47
CA ALA A 163 19.42 -5.97 -4.65
C ALA A 163 20.96 -5.83 -4.78
N HIS A 164 21.43 -4.74 -5.39
CA HIS A 164 22.86 -4.50 -5.56
C HIS A 164 23.62 -4.25 -4.24
N VAL A 165 22.91 -3.82 -3.20
CA VAL A 165 23.48 -3.56 -1.87
C VAL A 165 23.04 -4.58 -0.81
N ASP A 166 22.46 -5.71 -1.24
CA ASP A 166 22.06 -6.84 -0.40
C ASP A 166 21.12 -6.45 0.77
N GLN A 167 20.16 -5.56 0.47
CA GLN A 167 19.19 -5.11 1.47
C GLN A 167 17.87 -5.91 1.42
N TRP A 168 17.60 -6.71 0.36
CA TRP A 168 16.42 -7.53 0.30
C TRP A 168 16.46 -8.70 1.30
N GLU A 169 15.35 -8.89 1.97
CA GLU A 169 15.02 -10.07 2.75
C GLU A 169 13.73 -10.68 2.18
N PHE A 170 13.88 -11.76 1.44
CA PHE A 170 12.74 -12.42 0.79
C PHE A 170 12.04 -13.36 1.75
N VAL A 171 10.70 -13.31 1.72
CA VAL A 171 9.83 -14.21 2.45
C VAL A 171 9.03 -15.08 1.48
N ASP A 172 8.59 -16.24 1.93
CA ASP A 172 7.80 -17.19 1.15
C ASP A 172 6.55 -17.57 1.98
N GLY A 173 5.40 -17.04 1.61
CA GLY A 173 4.14 -17.25 2.32
C GLY A 173 3.95 -16.35 3.56
N GLU A 174 3.04 -16.76 4.45
CA GLU A 174 2.79 -16.05 5.71
C GLU A 174 4.02 -16.15 6.62
N THR A 175 4.54 -15.01 7.07
CA THR A 175 5.78 -14.94 7.84
C THR A 175 5.71 -13.85 8.90
N GLU A 176 5.98 -14.19 10.15
CA GLU A 176 6.21 -13.19 11.20
C GLU A 176 7.62 -12.62 11.04
N VAL A 177 7.72 -11.37 10.58
CA VAL A 177 9.00 -10.67 10.31
C VAL A 177 9.57 -9.98 11.55
N LEU A 178 8.70 -9.68 12.51
CA LEU A 178 9.02 -9.23 13.87
C LEU A 178 7.90 -9.70 14.80
N PRO A 179 8.17 -9.89 16.10
CA PRO A 179 7.12 -10.22 17.06
C PRO A 179 5.93 -9.26 16.93
N GLY A 180 4.77 -9.81 16.58
CA GLY A 180 3.53 -9.06 16.37
C GLY A 180 3.41 -8.37 14.99
N VAL A 181 4.36 -8.53 14.06
CA VAL A 181 4.26 -8.03 12.67
C VAL A 181 4.38 -9.21 11.70
N THR A 182 3.27 -9.56 11.06
CA THR A 182 3.19 -10.70 10.15
C THR A 182 2.82 -10.21 8.75
N VAL A 183 3.58 -10.61 7.75
CA VAL A 183 3.19 -10.49 6.34
C VAL A 183 2.31 -11.66 5.96
N MET A 184 1.18 -11.39 5.34
CA MET A 184 0.18 -12.39 4.94
C MET A 184 -0.04 -12.29 3.44
N VAL A 185 0.12 -13.39 2.71
CA VAL A 185 -0.15 -13.41 1.27
C VAL A 185 -1.65 -13.17 1.04
N THR A 186 -1.96 -12.09 0.31
CA THR A 186 -3.31 -11.69 -0.06
C THR A 186 -3.40 -11.59 -1.58
N GLU A 187 -3.36 -12.76 -2.22
CA GLU A 187 -3.35 -12.90 -3.66
C GLU A 187 -4.56 -12.25 -4.33
N GLY A 188 -4.35 -11.77 -5.57
CA GLY A 188 -5.42 -11.24 -6.42
C GLY A 188 -4.97 -10.04 -7.22
N HIS A 189 -4.55 -8.95 -6.56
CA HIS A 189 -3.99 -7.79 -7.24
C HIS A 189 -2.71 -8.16 -8.00
N THR A 190 -1.75 -8.73 -7.30
CA THR A 190 -0.66 -9.52 -7.89
C THR A 190 -0.71 -10.96 -7.37
N ARG A 191 0.07 -11.86 -7.97
CA ARG A 191 0.15 -13.28 -7.54
C ARG A 191 0.68 -13.42 -6.12
N CYS A 192 1.57 -12.54 -5.72
CA CYS A 192 2.25 -12.59 -4.44
C CYS A 192 2.09 -11.28 -3.65
N HIS A 193 1.00 -10.53 -3.89
CA HIS A 193 0.63 -9.40 -3.04
C HIS A 193 0.52 -9.85 -1.59
N GLN A 194 1.03 -9.04 -0.67
CA GLN A 194 0.91 -9.29 0.77
C GLN A 194 0.30 -8.08 1.49
N SER A 195 -0.54 -8.35 2.47
CA SER A 195 -1.00 -7.38 3.46
C SER A 195 -0.23 -7.58 4.75
N ILE A 196 -0.21 -6.57 5.63
CA ILE A 196 0.57 -6.64 6.85
C ILE A 196 -0.37 -6.59 8.06
N LYS A 197 -0.31 -7.65 8.89
CA LYS A 197 -0.99 -7.75 10.18
C LYS A 197 -0.07 -7.26 11.29
N ILE A 198 -0.55 -6.32 12.09
CA ILE A 198 0.13 -5.80 13.28
C ILE A 198 -0.75 -6.19 14.47
N GLU A 199 -0.22 -6.99 15.41
CA GLU A 199 -0.98 -7.52 16.54
C GLU A 199 -0.24 -7.30 17.84
N SER A 200 -0.92 -6.71 18.82
CA SER A 200 -0.41 -6.55 20.18
C SER A 200 -1.56 -6.43 21.17
N GLU A 201 -1.44 -7.09 22.32
CA GLU A 201 -2.40 -7.03 23.44
C GLU A 201 -3.86 -7.29 23.00
N GLY A 202 -4.06 -8.24 22.07
CA GLY A 202 -5.37 -8.59 21.53
C GLY A 202 -5.98 -7.56 20.57
N GLN A 203 -5.23 -6.53 20.18
CA GLN A 203 -5.62 -5.58 19.18
C GLN A 203 -4.91 -5.88 17.84
N VAL A 204 -5.63 -5.73 16.73
CA VAL A 204 -5.09 -5.96 15.39
C VAL A 204 -5.30 -4.74 14.53
N ALA A 205 -4.23 -4.28 13.85
CA ALA A 205 -4.32 -3.43 12.67
C ALA A 205 -3.89 -4.23 11.43
N PHE A 206 -4.54 -3.95 10.31
CA PHE A 206 -4.30 -4.66 9.06
C PHE A 206 -4.14 -3.66 7.91
N TYR A 207 -2.91 -3.55 7.41
CA TYR A 207 -2.57 -2.71 6.27
C TYR A 207 -2.88 -3.46 4.99
N LEU A 208 -3.84 -2.95 4.24
CA LEU A 208 -4.51 -3.67 3.15
C LEU A 208 -3.70 -3.72 1.85
N GLY A 209 -2.86 -2.69 1.61
CA GLY A 209 -2.29 -2.47 0.28
C GLY A 209 -3.40 -2.40 -0.78
N ASP A 210 -3.16 -3.02 -1.92
CA ASP A 210 -4.09 -2.99 -3.06
C ASP A 210 -5.15 -4.10 -3.06
N LEU A 211 -5.23 -4.91 -2.01
CA LEU A 211 -6.36 -5.83 -1.84
C LEU A 211 -7.70 -5.08 -1.76
N ILE A 212 -7.73 -3.98 -1.00
CA ILE A 212 -8.86 -3.05 -0.89
C ILE A 212 -8.27 -1.63 -0.84
N PRO A 213 -8.05 -0.96 -1.99
CA PRO A 213 -7.26 0.26 -2.03
C PRO A 213 -7.91 1.46 -1.33
N THR A 214 -9.24 1.56 -1.37
CA THR A 214 -10.01 2.65 -0.74
C THR A 214 -11.27 2.14 -0.06
N VAL A 215 -11.87 2.96 0.79
CA VAL A 215 -13.17 2.67 1.43
C VAL A 215 -14.28 2.43 0.39
N SER A 216 -14.21 3.11 -0.76
CA SER A 216 -15.16 2.91 -1.86
C SER A 216 -15.08 1.50 -2.48
N HIS A 217 -14.00 0.77 -2.25
CA HIS A 217 -13.83 -0.61 -2.69
C HIS A 217 -14.27 -1.66 -1.64
N LEU A 218 -14.88 -1.26 -0.52
CA LEU A 218 -15.42 -2.23 0.46
C LEU A 218 -16.48 -3.17 -0.12
N PRO A 219 -17.43 -2.74 -0.99
CA PRO A 219 -18.38 -3.68 -1.60
C PRO A 219 -17.66 -4.78 -2.38
N LEU A 220 -17.99 -6.05 -2.12
CA LEU A 220 -17.29 -7.21 -2.70
C LEU A 220 -17.09 -7.16 -4.22
N PRO A 221 -18.09 -6.74 -5.04
CA PRO A 221 -17.90 -6.67 -6.50
C PRO A 221 -16.99 -5.51 -6.98
N TYR A 222 -16.61 -4.58 -6.10
CA TYR A 222 -15.78 -3.43 -6.46
C TYR A 222 -14.31 -3.85 -6.44
N ILE A 223 -13.83 -4.31 -7.59
CA ILE A 223 -12.50 -4.88 -7.82
C ILE A 223 -11.87 -4.10 -8.97
N MET A 224 -10.58 -3.81 -8.85
CA MET A 224 -9.87 -3.03 -9.86
C MET A 224 -9.69 -3.82 -11.16
N GLY A 225 -9.73 -3.11 -12.29
CA GLY A 225 -9.26 -3.64 -13.58
C GLY A 225 -7.74 -3.88 -13.62
N TYR A 226 -7.02 -3.33 -12.65
CA TYR A 226 -5.59 -3.58 -12.43
C TYR A 226 -5.31 -4.94 -11.80
N ASP A 227 -6.29 -5.56 -11.14
CA ASP A 227 -6.12 -6.87 -10.52
C ASP A 227 -5.84 -7.93 -11.58
N LEU A 228 -4.75 -8.66 -11.39
CA LEU A 228 -4.35 -9.71 -12.32
C LEU A 228 -5.24 -10.95 -12.20
N TYR A 229 -5.77 -11.18 -11.00
CA TYR A 229 -6.60 -12.35 -10.65
C TYR A 229 -7.87 -11.91 -9.92
N PRO A 230 -8.82 -11.24 -10.60
CA PRO A 230 -9.95 -10.56 -9.94
C PRO A 230 -10.88 -11.52 -9.17
N LEU A 231 -11.02 -12.77 -9.58
CA LEU A 231 -11.78 -13.75 -8.81
C LEU A 231 -11.05 -14.17 -7.53
N GLN A 232 -9.73 -14.24 -7.57
CA GLN A 232 -8.93 -14.46 -6.37
C GLN A 232 -9.01 -13.26 -5.42
N THR A 233 -8.93 -12.02 -5.95
CA THR A 233 -9.17 -10.81 -5.16
C THR A 233 -10.52 -10.87 -4.45
N LEU A 234 -11.58 -11.31 -5.12
CA LEU A 234 -12.91 -11.43 -4.53
C LEU A 234 -12.91 -12.37 -3.30
N GLU A 235 -12.30 -13.54 -3.42
CA GLU A 235 -12.24 -14.53 -2.34
C GLU A 235 -11.36 -14.05 -1.17
N THR A 236 -10.18 -13.51 -1.48
CA THR A 236 -9.25 -12.97 -0.48
C THR A 236 -9.90 -11.80 0.28
N LYS A 237 -10.54 -10.89 -0.43
CA LYS A 237 -11.25 -9.74 0.14
C LYS A 237 -12.40 -10.18 1.06
N ARG A 238 -13.20 -11.18 0.63
CA ARG A 238 -14.28 -11.74 1.46
C ARG A 238 -13.72 -12.28 2.77
N TRP A 239 -12.69 -13.08 2.68
CA TRP A 239 -12.02 -13.65 3.85
C TRP A 239 -11.47 -12.58 4.80
N VAL A 240 -10.79 -11.55 4.28
CA VAL A 240 -10.26 -10.44 5.11
C VAL A 240 -11.38 -9.66 5.77
N LEU A 241 -12.43 -9.29 5.03
CA LEU A 241 -13.55 -8.50 5.57
C LEU A 241 -14.35 -9.27 6.64
N ASP A 242 -14.56 -10.56 6.45
CA ASP A 242 -15.26 -11.38 7.44
C ASP A 242 -14.41 -11.54 8.71
N ARG A 243 -13.09 -11.74 8.60
CA ARG A 243 -12.20 -11.76 9.77
C ARG A 243 -12.14 -10.40 10.46
N ALA A 244 -11.95 -9.33 9.69
CA ALA A 244 -11.89 -7.97 10.24
C ALA A 244 -13.15 -7.58 11.00
N LEU A 245 -14.33 -8.00 10.50
CA LEU A 245 -15.62 -7.80 11.18
C LEU A 245 -15.69 -8.58 12.50
N ASN A 246 -15.37 -9.88 12.46
CA ASN A 246 -15.52 -10.79 13.60
C ASN A 246 -14.48 -10.52 14.70
N GLU A 247 -13.26 -10.18 14.33
CA GLU A 247 -12.12 -9.95 15.21
C GLU A 247 -11.90 -8.45 15.50
N ASN A 248 -12.78 -7.57 14.95
CA ASN A 248 -12.75 -6.12 15.16
C ASN A 248 -11.41 -5.46 14.76
N TRP A 249 -10.85 -5.88 13.63
CA TRP A 249 -9.58 -5.33 13.12
C TRP A 249 -9.69 -3.85 12.74
N LEU A 250 -8.62 -3.10 12.96
CA LEU A 250 -8.43 -1.77 12.39
C LEU A 250 -7.83 -1.92 10.99
N LEU A 251 -8.64 -1.64 9.96
CA LEU A 251 -8.17 -1.63 8.57
C LEU A 251 -7.49 -0.32 8.24
N VAL A 252 -6.35 -0.38 7.53
CA VAL A 252 -5.58 0.78 7.08
C VAL A 252 -5.55 0.77 5.55
N PHE A 253 -5.96 1.90 4.94
CA PHE A 253 -6.14 2.06 3.49
C PHE A 253 -5.01 2.90 2.90
N GLU A 254 -4.30 2.35 1.94
CA GLU A 254 -3.19 3.06 1.30
C GLU A 254 -3.67 4.15 0.36
N HIS A 255 -4.71 3.89 -0.41
CA HIS A 255 -5.12 4.79 -1.48
C HIS A 255 -6.36 5.63 -1.18
N ASP A 256 -6.99 5.51 -0.01
CA ASP A 256 -8.10 6.42 0.28
C ASP A 256 -7.59 7.85 0.50
N PRO A 257 -8.09 8.84 -0.25
CA PRO A 257 -7.60 10.23 -0.14
C PRO A 257 -8.14 10.99 1.07
N ARG A 258 -9.05 10.39 1.86
CA ARG A 258 -9.77 11.06 2.96
C ARG A 258 -9.80 10.25 4.24
N VAL A 259 -10.01 8.93 4.12
CA VAL A 259 -10.18 8.04 5.28
C VAL A 259 -9.02 7.07 5.35
N LEU A 260 -8.12 7.30 6.29
CA LEU A 260 -6.88 6.52 6.40
C LEU A 260 -7.11 5.16 7.04
N MET A 261 -8.01 5.09 8.04
CA MET A 261 -8.26 3.85 8.77
C MET A 261 -9.66 3.80 9.40
N GLY A 262 -10.11 2.61 9.71
CA GLY A 262 -11.38 2.39 10.36
C GLY A 262 -11.68 0.91 10.61
N ARG A 263 -12.81 0.66 11.26
CA ARG A 263 -13.29 -0.69 11.53
C ARG A 263 -14.45 -1.02 10.60
N VAL A 264 -14.40 -2.18 9.96
CA VAL A 264 -15.50 -2.62 9.12
C VAL A 264 -16.71 -3.04 9.96
N ARG A 265 -17.90 -2.66 9.49
CA ARG A 265 -19.20 -3.02 10.07
C ARG A 265 -20.13 -3.51 8.96
N LYS A 266 -21.24 -4.10 9.35
CA LYS A 266 -22.37 -4.42 8.44
C LYS A 266 -23.60 -3.61 8.83
N ASP A 267 -24.27 -3.07 7.85
CA ASP A 267 -25.59 -2.43 8.02
C ASP A 267 -26.71 -3.49 8.14
N VAL A 268 -27.95 -3.02 8.27
CA VAL A 268 -29.15 -3.87 8.40
C VAL A 268 -29.42 -4.71 7.15
N GLU A 269 -28.87 -4.33 6.00
CA GLU A 269 -28.97 -5.06 4.74
C GLU A 269 -27.76 -6.02 4.54
N GLY A 270 -26.84 -6.08 5.50
CA GLY A 270 -25.62 -6.90 5.45
C GLY A 270 -24.50 -6.31 4.58
N LYS A 271 -24.60 -5.05 4.16
CA LYS A 271 -23.57 -4.38 3.38
C LYS A 271 -22.45 -3.91 4.28
N PHE A 272 -21.21 -4.09 3.84
CA PHE A 272 -20.04 -3.56 4.54
C PHE A 272 -19.97 -2.04 4.44
N TYR A 273 -19.69 -1.39 5.55
CA TYR A 273 -19.31 0.02 5.65
C TYR A 273 -18.16 0.20 6.64
N LEU A 274 -17.52 1.36 6.63
CA LEU A 274 -16.41 1.69 7.54
C LEU A 274 -16.87 2.64 8.65
N GLU A 275 -16.60 2.27 9.88
CA GLU A 275 -16.59 3.16 11.03
C GLU A 275 -15.19 3.77 11.14
N GLU A 276 -15.06 5.04 10.72
CA GLU A 276 -13.76 5.74 10.68
C GLU A 276 -13.14 5.83 12.07
N VAL A 277 -11.83 5.59 12.15
CA VAL A 277 -10.99 5.83 13.32
C VAL A 277 -9.96 6.87 12.94
N LYS A 278 -9.89 7.98 13.68
CA LYS A 278 -8.87 9.02 13.47
C LYS A 278 -7.55 8.60 14.10
N PRO A 279 -6.40 8.78 13.41
CA PRO A 279 -5.09 8.43 13.91
C PRO A 279 -4.66 9.20 15.16
#